data_d696dcc83e2ecc3cbf8c204e9fb31151
#
_entry.id   d696dcc83e2ecc3cbf8c204e9fb31151
#
_cell.length_a   1.000
_cell.length_b   1.000
_cell.length_c   1.000
_cell.angle_alpha   90.00
_cell.angle_beta   90.00
_cell.angle_gamma   90.00
#
_symmetry.space_group_name_H-M   'P 1'
#
loop_
_entity.id
_entity.type
_entity.pdbx_description
1 polymer ?
#
loop_
_entity_poly.entity_id
_entity_poly.type
_entity_poly.pdbx_seq_one_letter_code
_entity_poly.pdbx_strand_id
1 'polypeptide(L)'
;MKRPKPIQGIRRFIPGRRPTIQEVVRETTSGGIIFRHNKNSGQLEILLIQDAKNRWTIPKGHVEPNEEPKQTAEREINEETGLQEMKVYNWLGKVNFRYRRGQTLVLMTMHIYLVQGLGDTDKLEGEDWLSDIRWMPAAQAVDKIAYDDIGKLILVGMKKIRDARL
;
A
#
# COMPACT_ATOMS: atom_id res chain seq x y z
N MET A 1 -8.73 58.65 -36.73
CA MET A 1 -8.36 58.12 -35.39
C MET A 1 -9.19 56.89 -35.09
N LYS A 2 -8.58 55.70 -35.11
CA LYS A 2 -9.27 54.42 -34.77
C LYS A 2 -9.17 54.21 -33.28
N ARG A 3 -10.32 54.00 -32.58
CA ARG A 3 -10.38 53.67 -31.16
C ARG A 3 -9.80 52.27 -30.91
N PRO A 4 -8.96 52.07 -29.91
CA PRO A 4 -8.46 50.73 -29.58
C PRO A 4 -9.60 49.83 -29.05
N LYS A 5 -9.57 48.56 -29.49
CA LYS A 5 -10.51 47.53 -29.03
C LYS A 5 -10.31 47.22 -27.52
N PRO A 6 -11.37 46.98 -26.75
CA PRO A 6 -11.22 46.60 -25.35
C PRO A 6 -10.52 45.25 -25.23
N ILE A 7 -9.54 45.18 -24.35
CA ILE A 7 -8.82 43.98 -23.96
C ILE A 7 -9.85 43.05 -23.30
N GLN A 8 -10.07 41.89 -23.89
CA GLN A 8 -10.93 40.85 -23.30
C GLN A 8 -10.36 40.45 -21.95
N GLY A 9 -11.23 40.49 -20.94
CA GLY A 9 -10.90 40.36 -19.54
C GLY A 9 -10.13 39.09 -19.25
N ILE A 10 -9.06 39.29 -18.49
CA ILE A 10 -8.36 38.25 -17.72
C ILE A 10 -9.42 37.59 -16.86
N ARG A 11 -9.81 36.35 -17.17
CA ARG A 11 -10.57 35.52 -16.27
C ARG A 11 -9.71 35.34 -15.02
N ARG A 12 -10.02 36.05 -13.93
CA ARG A 12 -9.47 35.78 -12.62
C ARG A 12 -9.79 34.32 -12.30
N PHE A 13 -8.75 33.49 -12.26
CA PHE A 13 -8.81 32.14 -11.74
C PHE A 13 -9.16 32.28 -10.26
N ILE A 14 -10.44 32.15 -9.91
CA ILE A 14 -10.87 32.02 -8.53
C ILE A 14 -10.51 30.59 -8.16
N PRO A 15 -9.52 30.36 -7.28
CA PRO A 15 -9.23 29.01 -6.79
C PRO A 15 -10.53 28.48 -6.20
N GLY A 16 -11.07 27.40 -6.78
CA GLY A 16 -12.29 26.79 -6.27
C GLY A 16 -12.13 26.57 -4.77
N ARG A 17 -13.02 27.14 -3.97
CA ARG A 17 -13.08 26.89 -2.52
C ARG A 17 -13.12 25.39 -2.34
N ARG A 18 -12.10 24.82 -1.69
CA ARG A 18 -12.12 23.40 -1.32
C ARG A 18 -13.40 23.19 -0.49
N PRO A 19 -14.20 22.17 -0.80
CA PRO A 19 -15.44 21.93 -0.07
C PRO A 19 -15.13 21.84 1.43
N THR A 20 -15.97 22.45 2.25
CA THR A 20 -15.86 22.43 3.71
C THR A 20 -15.94 20.98 4.19
N ILE A 21 -15.10 20.60 5.15
CA ILE A 21 -15.19 19.29 5.79
C ILE A 21 -16.46 19.29 6.64
N GLN A 22 -17.35 18.36 6.40
CA GLN A 22 -18.60 18.16 7.13
C GLN A 22 -18.53 16.98 8.09
N GLU A 23 -17.67 16.00 7.79
CA GLU A 23 -17.54 14.78 8.54
C GLU A 23 -16.08 14.37 8.68
N VAL A 24 -15.73 13.76 9.80
CA VAL A 24 -14.42 13.13 10.03
C VAL A 24 -14.68 11.68 10.40
N VAL A 25 -14.15 10.76 9.60
CA VAL A 25 -14.24 9.31 9.87
C VAL A 25 -12.86 8.73 10.13
N ARG A 26 -12.83 7.70 10.97
CA ARG A 26 -11.63 6.91 11.25
C ARG A 26 -11.80 5.54 10.61
N GLU A 27 -10.84 5.15 9.81
CA GLU A 27 -10.81 3.84 9.16
C GLU A 27 -9.53 3.11 9.51
N THR A 28 -9.61 1.80 9.61
CA THR A 28 -8.47 0.94 9.91
C THR A 28 -8.29 -0.06 8.78
N THR A 29 -7.08 -0.16 8.29
CA THR A 29 -6.66 -1.17 7.32
C THR A 29 -5.52 -2.01 7.91
N SER A 30 -5.29 -3.17 7.33
CA SER A 30 -4.16 -4.01 7.67
C SER A 30 -3.62 -4.70 6.43
N GLY A 31 -2.33 -4.96 6.44
CA GLY A 31 -1.64 -5.61 5.34
C GLY A 31 -0.29 -6.17 5.76
N GLY A 32 0.46 -6.68 4.80
CA GLY A 32 1.71 -7.33 5.07
C GLY A 32 2.85 -6.95 4.14
N ILE A 33 4.05 -6.91 4.70
CA ILE A 33 5.30 -6.99 3.97
C ILE A 33 5.63 -8.46 3.86
N ILE A 34 5.46 -9.00 2.66
CA ILE A 34 5.56 -10.42 2.38
C ILE A 34 6.93 -10.70 1.80
N PHE A 35 7.67 -11.62 2.40
CA PHE A 35 8.98 -12.01 1.94
C PHE A 35 9.05 -13.49 1.57
N ARG A 36 10.00 -13.83 0.73
CA ARG A 36 10.49 -15.18 0.48
C ARG A 36 11.99 -15.15 0.21
N HIS A 37 12.63 -16.31 0.30
CA HIS A 37 13.93 -16.52 -0.33
C HIS A 37 13.71 -17.20 -1.68
N ASN A 38 14.22 -16.58 -2.74
CA ASN A 38 14.15 -17.16 -4.08
C ASN A 38 14.80 -18.54 -4.09
N LYS A 39 14.07 -19.55 -4.55
CA LYS A 39 14.51 -20.97 -4.51
C LYS A 39 15.80 -21.23 -5.29
N ASN A 40 16.06 -20.45 -6.36
CA ASN A 40 17.21 -20.65 -7.23
C ASN A 40 18.42 -19.83 -6.80
N SER A 41 18.23 -18.57 -6.39
CA SER A 41 19.31 -17.65 -6.06
C SER A 41 19.55 -17.48 -4.56
N GLY A 42 18.60 -17.88 -3.70
CA GLY A 42 18.60 -17.61 -2.27
C GLY A 42 18.37 -16.13 -1.92
N GLN A 43 18.12 -15.29 -2.92
CA GLN A 43 17.93 -13.85 -2.71
C GLN A 43 16.63 -13.57 -1.97
N LEU A 44 16.69 -12.65 -1.01
CA LEU A 44 15.51 -12.14 -0.33
C LEU A 44 14.67 -11.30 -1.29
N GLU A 45 13.43 -11.70 -1.47
CA GLU A 45 12.45 -11.01 -2.31
C GLU A 45 11.24 -10.56 -1.49
N ILE A 46 10.68 -9.42 -1.87
CA ILE A 46 9.46 -8.84 -1.31
C ILE A 46 8.37 -8.84 -2.38
N LEU A 47 7.16 -9.25 -2.01
CA LEU A 47 6.00 -9.21 -2.90
C LEU A 47 5.38 -7.82 -2.87
N LEU A 48 5.30 -7.18 -4.01
CA LEU A 48 4.58 -5.92 -4.19
C LEU A 48 3.46 -6.09 -5.21
N ILE A 49 2.41 -5.30 -5.03
CA ILE A 49 1.31 -5.14 -5.97
C ILE A 49 1.36 -3.74 -6.58
N GLN A 50 0.87 -3.60 -7.80
CA GLN A 50 0.77 -2.31 -8.47
C GLN A 50 -0.68 -1.92 -8.67
N ASP A 51 -1.06 -0.76 -8.16
CA ASP A 51 -2.43 -0.25 -8.27
C ASP A 51 -2.74 0.30 -9.69
N ALA A 52 -4.00 0.64 -9.93
CA ALA A 52 -4.47 1.18 -11.21
C ALA A 52 -3.80 2.54 -11.60
N LYS A 53 -3.10 3.19 -10.68
CA LYS A 53 -2.31 4.41 -10.92
C LYS A 53 -0.83 4.11 -11.12
N ASN A 54 -0.48 2.84 -11.38
CA ASN A 54 0.90 2.36 -11.53
C ASN A 54 1.80 2.59 -10.29
N ARG A 55 1.22 2.64 -9.10
CA ARG A 55 1.97 2.79 -7.85
C ARG A 55 2.20 1.44 -7.20
N TRP A 56 3.46 1.15 -6.89
CA TRP A 56 3.82 -0.05 -6.15
C TRP A 56 3.49 0.11 -4.66
N THR A 57 2.80 -0.86 -4.11
CA THR A 57 2.37 -0.89 -2.71
C THR A 57 2.35 -2.33 -2.19
N ILE A 58 1.93 -2.51 -0.94
CA ILE A 58 1.75 -3.82 -0.32
C ILE A 58 0.28 -4.24 -0.37
N PRO A 59 -0.02 -5.55 -0.35
CA PRO A 59 -1.39 -6.04 -0.17
C PRO A 59 -1.96 -5.59 1.18
N LYS A 60 -3.20 -5.08 1.17
CA LYS A 60 -3.88 -4.52 2.35
C LYS A 60 -5.35 -4.29 2.08
N GLY A 61 -6.15 -4.30 3.11
CA GLY A 61 -7.54 -3.91 3.04
C GLY A 61 -8.13 -3.52 4.38
N HIS A 62 -9.41 -3.21 4.38
CA HIS A 62 -10.13 -2.77 5.58
C HIS A 62 -10.30 -3.89 6.58
N VAL A 63 -10.13 -3.54 7.85
CA VAL A 63 -10.47 -4.44 8.97
C VAL A 63 -11.98 -4.55 9.05
N GLU A 64 -12.49 -5.77 8.90
CA GLU A 64 -13.93 -6.04 8.97
C GLU A 64 -14.42 -6.14 10.43
N PRO A 65 -15.74 -5.99 10.67
CA PRO A 65 -16.30 -6.20 12.00
C PRO A 65 -15.93 -7.57 12.57
N ASN A 66 -15.47 -7.60 13.82
CA ASN A 66 -15.02 -8.81 14.54
C ASN A 66 -13.74 -9.47 13.98
N GLU A 67 -13.00 -8.76 13.15
CA GLU A 67 -11.71 -9.20 12.62
C GLU A 67 -10.57 -8.50 13.35
N GLU A 68 -9.52 -9.25 13.68
CA GLU A 68 -8.29 -8.67 14.20
C GLU A 68 -7.39 -8.21 13.04
N PRO A 69 -6.60 -7.15 13.19
CA PRO A 69 -5.72 -6.66 12.12
C PRO A 69 -4.80 -7.73 11.51
N LYS A 70 -4.35 -8.69 12.33
CA LYS A 70 -3.53 -9.81 11.84
C LYS A 70 -4.31 -10.72 10.89
N GLN A 71 -5.57 -11.01 11.22
CA GLN A 71 -6.47 -11.82 10.38
C GLN A 71 -6.79 -11.10 9.07
N THR A 72 -7.04 -9.78 9.15
CA THR A 72 -7.21 -8.94 7.95
C THR A 72 -6.00 -9.02 7.03
N ALA A 73 -4.79 -8.88 7.57
CA ALA A 73 -3.57 -8.95 6.76
C ALA A 73 -3.48 -10.29 6.01
N GLU A 74 -3.76 -11.40 6.69
CA GLU A 74 -3.73 -12.74 6.08
C GLU A 74 -4.81 -12.90 5.00
N ARG A 75 -6.04 -12.48 5.26
CA ARG A 75 -7.15 -12.53 4.30
C ARG A 75 -6.84 -11.67 3.06
N GLU A 76 -6.46 -10.42 3.25
CA GLU A 76 -6.19 -9.48 2.15
C GLU A 76 -5.00 -9.93 1.28
N ILE A 77 -3.95 -10.49 1.89
CA ILE A 77 -2.83 -11.06 1.14
C ILE A 77 -3.32 -12.22 0.26
N ASN A 78 -4.13 -13.11 0.80
CA ASN A 78 -4.70 -14.22 0.03
C ASN A 78 -5.58 -13.71 -1.13
N GLU A 79 -6.48 -12.77 -0.86
CA GLU A 79 -7.41 -12.21 -1.84
C GLU A 79 -6.69 -11.44 -2.95
N GLU A 80 -5.77 -10.53 -2.59
CA GLU A 80 -5.08 -9.67 -3.55
C GLU A 80 -3.93 -10.34 -4.29
N THR A 81 -3.39 -11.45 -3.80
CA THR A 81 -2.20 -12.07 -4.39
C THR A 81 -2.38 -13.54 -4.81
N GLY A 82 -3.42 -14.20 -4.34
CA GLY A 82 -3.61 -15.64 -4.54
C GLY A 82 -2.70 -16.52 -3.69
N LEU A 83 -1.85 -15.94 -2.84
CA LEU A 83 -0.92 -16.70 -1.99
C LEU A 83 -1.71 -17.51 -0.95
N GLN A 84 -1.59 -18.86 -1.02
CA GLN A 84 -2.42 -19.76 -0.21
C GLN A 84 -1.78 -20.11 1.14
N GLU A 85 -0.46 -20.24 1.16
CA GLU A 85 0.28 -20.62 2.36
C GLU A 85 1.19 -19.49 2.80
N MET A 86 1.04 -19.07 4.06
CA MET A 86 1.84 -18.00 4.63
C MET A 86 2.00 -18.16 6.13
N LYS A 87 3.03 -17.55 6.68
CA LYS A 87 3.23 -17.42 8.11
C LYS A 87 3.33 -15.95 8.49
N VAL A 88 2.38 -15.49 9.27
CA VAL A 88 2.38 -14.13 9.82
C VAL A 88 3.22 -14.11 11.10
N TYR A 89 4.29 -13.31 11.09
CA TYR A 89 5.20 -13.15 12.22
C TYR A 89 4.80 -11.98 13.10
N ASN A 90 5.59 -10.93 13.07
CA ASN A 90 5.48 -9.80 13.97
C ASN A 90 4.74 -8.63 13.32
N TRP A 91 4.03 -7.87 14.14
CA TRP A 91 3.63 -6.53 13.80
C TRP A 91 4.88 -5.66 13.63
N LEU A 92 5.02 -5.00 12.49
CA LEU A 92 6.16 -4.13 12.17
C LEU A 92 5.92 -2.68 12.58
N GLY A 93 4.68 -2.25 12.55
CA GLY A 93 4.31 -0.89 12.84
C GLY A 93 2.99 -0.49 12.21
N LYS A 94 2.68 0.79 12.31
CA LYS A 94 1.50 1.38 11.67
C LYS A 94 1.88 2.63 10.90
N VAL A 95 1.16 2.88 9.82
CA VAL A 95 1.23 4.12 9.04
C VAL A 95 -0.10 4.85 9.17
N ASN A 96 -0.04 6.13 9.48
CA ASN A 96 -1.23 6.98 9.54
C ASN A 96 -1.21 7.93 8.36
N PHE A 97 -2.32 8.02 7.67
CA PHE A 97 -2.50 8.99 6.60
C PHE A 97 -3.93 9.53 6.58
N ARG A 98 -4.11 10.62 5.87
CA ARG A 98 -5.40 11.28 5.75
C ARG A 98 -5.66 11.65 4.30
N TYR A 99 -6.89 11.52 3.89
CA TYR A 99 -7.32 11.97 2.58
C TYR A 99 -8.78 12.46 2.63
N ARG A 100 -9.20 13.14 1.57
CA ARG A 100 -10.58 13.58 1.42
C ARG A 100 -11.35 12.65 0.50
N ARG A 101 -12.54 12.27 0.91
CA ARG A 101 -13.56 11.58 0.12
C ARG A 101 -14.78 12.50 0.08
N GLY A 102 -14.84 13.37 -0.95
CA GLY A 102 -15.84 14.44 -1.01
C GLY A 102 -15.69 15.45 0.15
N GLN A 103 -16.70 15.56 0.99
CA GLN A 103 -16.71 16.44 2.18
C GLN A 103 -16.28 15.72 3.47
N THR A 104 -15.95 14.45 3.37
CA THR A 104 -15.48 13.64 4.49
C THR A 104 -13.95 13.66 4.56
N LEU A 105 -13.39 13.98 5.72
CA LEU A 105 -11.98 13.76 6.04
C LEU A 105 -11.81 12.34 6.59
N VAL A 106 -11.08 11.51 5.89
CA VAL A 106 -10.74 10.15 6.33
C VAL A 106 -9.39 10.16 7.04
N LEU A 107 -9.38 9.69 8.28
CA LEU A 107 -8.18 9.43 9.07
C LEU A 107 -7.93 7.92 9.06
N MET A 108 -6.95 7.49 8.27
CA MET A 108 -6.63 6.08 8.07
C MET A 108 -5.46 5.66 8.96
N THR A 109 -5.63 4.52 9.62
CA THR A 109 -4.53 3.81 10.28
C THR A 109 -4.34 2.46 9.60
N MET A 110 -3.13 2.18 9.10
CA MET A 110 -2.77 0.91 8.48
C MET A 110 -1.80 0.15 9.37
N HIS A 111 -2.19 -1.04 9.83
CA HIS A 111 -1.31 -1.98 10.52
C HIS A 111 -0.54 -2.83 9.52
N ILE A 112 0.76 -3.00 9.74
CA ILE A 112 1.64 -3.75 8.83
C ILE A 112 2.35 -4.86 9.58
N TYR A 113 2.22 -6.07 9.05
CA TYR A 113 2.84 -7.30 9.58
C TYR A 113 3.95 -7.81 8.67
N LEU A 114 4.93 -8.48 9.27
CA LEU A 114 5.91 -9.28 8.53
C LEU A 114 5.32 -10.65 8.24
N VAL A 115 5.32 -11.03 6.97
CA VAL A 115 4.71 -12.27 6.49
C VAL A 115 5.70 -13.04 5.62
N GLN A 116 5.82 -14.34 5.85
CA GLN A 116 6.59 -15.23 4.97
C GLN A 116 5.64 -15.96 4.03
N GLY A 117 5.90 -15.86 2.73
CA GLY A 117 5.25 -16.71 1.74
C GLY A 117 5.80 -18.13 1.80
N LEU A 118 4.91 -19.11 1.82
CA LEU A 118 5.21 -20.54 1.89
C LEU A 118 4.60 -21.30 0.71
N GLY A 119 4.96 -22.56 0.54
CA GLY A 119 4.42 -23.41 -0.49
C GLY A 119 4.79 -22.97 -1.91
N ASP A 120 3.83 -22.95 -2.82
CA ASP A 120 4.02 -22.48 -4.20
C ASP A 120 3.86 -20.96 -4.30
N THR A 121 4.91 -20.26 -3.97
CA THR A 121 4.95 -18.78 -3.98
C THR A 121 5.06 -18.18 -5.38
N ASP A 122 5.22 -18.97 -6.43
CA ASP A 122 5.24 -18.51 -7.82
C ASP A 122 3.83 -18.47 -8.43
N LYS A 123 2.89 -19.21 -7.83
CA LYS A 123 1.48 -19.17 -8.23
C LYS A 123 0.79 -17.96 -7.62
N LEU A 124 0.85 -16.84 -8.34
CA LEU A 124 0.19 -15.59 -7.96
C LEU A 124 -1.03 -15.37 -8.86
N GLU A 125 -2.12 -14.94 -8.25
CA GLU A 125 -3.36 -14.60 -8.94
C GLU A 125 -3.93 -13.32 -8.32
N GLY A 126 -3.64 -12.19 -8.97
CA GLY A 126 -4.09 -10.88 -8.51
C GLY A 126 -5.54 -10.60 -8.88
N GLU A 127 -6.17 -9.69 -8.17
CA GLU A 127 -7.48 -9.17 -8.51
C GLU A 127 -7.45 -8.32 -9.79
N ASP A 128 -8.60 -8.21 -10.48
CA ASP A 128 -8.74 -7.53 -11.78
C ASP A 128 -8.35 -6.04 -11.74
N TRP A 129 -8.43 -5.39 -10.58
CA TRP A 129 -8.06 -3.98 -10.42
C TRP A 129 -6.56 -3.73 -10.29
N LEU A 130 -5.76 -4.79 -10.08
CA LEU A 130 -4.30 -4.69 -10.00
C LEU A 130 -3.69 -4.61 -11.40
N SER A 131 -2.74 -3.71 -11.59
CA SER A 131 -1.98 -3.60 -12.84
C SER A 131 -0.85 -4.62 -12.93
N ASP A 132 -0.26 -4.98 -11.80
CA ASP A 132 0.83 -5.96 -11.71
C ASP A 132 0.96 -6.52 -10.29
N ILE A 133 1.60 -7.68 -10.19
CA ILE A 133 1.95 -8.33 -8.93
C ILE A 133 3.31 -9.00 -9.12
N ARG A 134 4.26 -8.73 -8.24
CA ARG A 134 5.63 -9.16 -8.50
C ARG A 134 6.46 -9.37 -7.24
N TRP A 135 7.20 -10.46 -7.24
CA TRP A 135 8.34 -10.63 -6.36
C TRP A 135 9.51 -9.78 -6.86
N MET A 136 10.07 -8.98 -5.99
CA MET A 136 11.23 -8.12 -6.29
C MET A 136 12.35 -8.37 -5.29
N PRO A 137 13.62 -8.30 -5.71
CA PRO A 137 14.72 -8.20 -4.77
C PRO A 137 14.43 -7.14 -3.72
N ALA A 138 14.71 -7.42 -2.45
CA ALA A 138 14.29 -6.54 -1.35
C ALA A 138 14.79 -5.09 -1.50
N ALA A 139 16.02 -4.88 -1.99
CA ALA A 139 16.53 -3.54 -2.27
C ALA A 139 15.72 -2.82 -3.36
N GLN A 140 15.33 -3.54 -4.43
CA GLN A 140 14.50 -2.98 -5.49
C GLN A 140 13.09 -2.64 -4.98
N ALA A 141 12.53 -3.46 -4.10
CA ALA A 141 11.23 -3.20 -3.48
C ALA A 141 11.23 -1.89 -2.69
N VAL A 142 12.30 -1.63 -1.92
CA VAL A 142 12.47 -0.36 -1.18
C VAL A 142 12.50 0.84 -2.12
N ASP A 143 13.18 0.72 -3.26
CA ASP A 143 13.28 1.81 -4.24
C ASP A 143 11.96 2.03 -5.03
N LYS A 144 11.19 0.97 -5.23
CA LYS A 144 9.96 1.00 -6.05
C LYS A 144 8.71 1.38 -5.28
N ILE A 145 8.67 1.13 -3.97
CA ILE A 145 7.50 1.42 -3.15
C ILE A 145 7.12 2.90 -3.23
N ALA A 146 5.85 3.20 -3.46
CA ALA A 146 5.38 4.56 -3.66
C ALA A 146 5.26 5.38 -2.35
N TYR A 147 5.33 4.74 -1.21
CA TYR A 147 5.10 5.35 0.10
C TYR A 147 6.31 5.17 1.02
N ASP A 148 6.99 6.25 1.34
CA ASP A 148 8.23 6.26 2.14
C ASP A 148 8.09 5.58 3.49
N ASP A 149 6.95 5.76 4.17
CA ASP A 149 6.73 5.15 5.48
C ASP A 149 6.58 3.62 5.40
N ILE A 150 6.01 3.10 4.31
CA ILE A 150 6.02 1.66 4.04
C ILE A 150 7.43 1.18 3.72
N GLY A 151 8.19 1.95 2.93
CA GLY A 151 9.59 1.67 2.63
C GLY A 151 10.46 1.53 3.89
N LYS A 152 10.27 2.40 4.86
CA LYS A 152 10.92 2.30 6.19
C LYS A 152 10.57 1.00 6.91
N LEU A 153 9.30 0.58 6.85
CA LEU A 153 8.88 -0.68 7.46
C LEU A 153 9.39 -1.91 6.70
N ILE A 154 9.61 -1.84 5.39
CA ILE A 154 10.33 -2.89 4.64
C ILE A 154 11.74 -3.05 5.19
N LEU A 155 12.46 -1.95 5.43
CA LEU A 155 13.82 -2.00 6.02
C LEU A 155 13.80 -2.59 7.44
N VAL A 156 12.81 -2.25 8.26
CA VAL A 156 12.62 -2.87 9.58
C VAL A 156 12.38 -4.38 9.45
N GLY A 157 11.54 -4.79 8.50
CA GLY A 157 11.27 -6.20 8.19
C GLY A 157 12.54 -6.95 7.77
N MET A 158 13.32 -6.39 6.84
CA MET A 158 14.60 -6.96 6.41
C MET A 158 15.58 -7.16 7.58
N LYS A 159 15.65 -6.19 8.49
CA LYS A 159 16.46 -6.32 9.70
C LYS A 159 15.98 -7.48 10.56
N LYS A 160 14.67 -7.60 10.80
CA LYS A 160 14.09 -8.71 11.58
C LYS A 160 14.34 -10.08 10.94
N ILE A 161 14.19 -10.19 9.61
CA ILE A 161 14.47 -11.42 8.86
C ILE A 161 15.93 -11.85 9.07
N ARG A 162 16.87 -10.92 8.93
CA ARG A 162 18.29 -11.17 9.12
C ARG A 162 18.61 -11.59 10.57
N ASP A 163 18.12 -10.81 11.55
CA ASP A 163 18.46 -11.02 12.96
C ASP A 163 17.85 -12.33 13.49
N ALA A 164 16.66 -12.72 13.00
CA ALA A 164 15.99 -13.97 13.36
C ALA A 164 16.37 -15.17 12.46
N ARG A 165 17.17 -14.94 11.42
CA ARG A 165 17.57 -15.96 10.43
C ARG A 165 16.37 -16.68 9.79
N LEU A 166 15.34 -15.90 9.45
CA LEU A 166 14.14 -16.37 8.78
C LEU A 166 14.40 -16.64 7.29
#